data_b07159f1aee986d007f0dc2302053d2d
#
_entry.id   b07159f1aee986d007f0dc2302053d2d
#
_cell.length_a   1.000
_cell.length_b   1.000
_cell.length_c   1.000
_cell.angle_alpha   90.00
_cell.angle_beta   90.00
_cell.angle_gamma   90.00
#
_symmetry.space_group_name_H-M   'P 1'
#
loop_
_entity.id
_entity.type
_entity.pdbx_description
1 polymer ?
#
loop_
_entity_poly.entity_id
_entity_poly.type
_entity_poly.pdbx_seq_one_letter_code
_entity_poly.pdbx_strand_id
1 'polypeptide(L)'
;MFERRNIFLGNRKYLYGGIMLLFIAMAFIAFDRTGTDDFDRARREVLLRRIGDELLTQSGDSRSRVLPIEKIQENEYQIRFEHEITFKPDSLVSAIQRLLVNDPLASDYVVNVLNCGNSSVAYGYAISSNKKDDIIACR
;
A
#
# COMPACT_ATOMS: atom_id res chain seq x y z
N MET A 1 -25.95 -53.95 3.02
CA MET A 1 -24.85 -54.26 2.07
C MET A 1 -24.63 -53.03 1.23
N PHE A 2 -23.60 -52.26 1.57
CA PHE A 2 -23.19 -51.13 0.74
C PHE A 2 -22.29 -51.66 -0.36
N GLU A 3 -22.82 -51.77 -1.55
CA GLU A 3 -22.08 -52.10 -2.75
C GLU A 3 -21.23 -50.85 -3.10
N ARG A 4 -19.95 -50.91 -2.75
CA ARG A 4 -18.96 -49.92 -3.24
C ARG A 4 -18.82 -50.18 -4.74
N ARG A 5 -19.60 -49.44 -5.52
CA ARG A 5 -19.36 -49.33 -6.95
C ARG A 5 -17.97 -48.76 -7.14
N ASN A 6 -17.05 -49.58 -7.59
CA ASN A 6 -15.75 -49.18 -8.09
C ASN A 6 -15.91 -48.31 -9.35
N ILE A 7 -16.18 -47.02 -9.17
CA ILE A 7 -16.27 -46.05 -10.25
C ILE A 7 -14.87 -45.72 -10.79
N PHE A 8 -13.83 -46.20 -10.10
CA PHE A 8 -12.44 -45.80 -10.39
C PHE A 8 -11.69 -46.64 -11.44
N LEU A 9 -12.21 -47.71 -11.95
CA LEU A 9 -11.44 -48.56 -12.87
C LEU A 9 -11.77 -48.43 -14.37
N GLY A 10 -12.79 -47.66 -14.76
CA GLY A 10 -13.18 -47.55 -16.17
C GLY A 10 -12.59 -46.37 -16.93
N ASN A 11 -12.15 -45.28 -16.25
CA ASN A 11 -11.93 -44.01 -16.91
C ASN A 11 -10.65 -43.31 -16.46
N ARG A 12 -9.51 -43.99 -16.49
CA ARG A 12 -8.20 -43.34 -16.25
C ARG A 12 -7.97 -42.09 -17.11
N LYS A 13 -8.51 -42.09 -18.34
CA LYS A 13 -8.43 -40.96 -19.27
C LYS A 13 -9.17 -39.73 -18.74
N TYR A 14 -10.33 -39.90 -18.13
CA TYR A 14 -11.11 -38.81 -17.53
C TYR A 14 -10.53 -38.32 -16.20
N LEU A 15 -9.87 -39.20 -15.44
CA LEU A 15 -9.17 -38.86 -14.21
C LEU A 15 -7.97 -37.94 -14.50
N TYR A 16 -7.16 -38.23 -15.51
CA TYR A 16 -6.05 -37.40 -15.94
C TYR A 16 -6.55 -36.06 -16.50
N GLY A 17 -7.63 -36.06 -17.27
CA GLY A 17 -8.27 -34.84 -17.78
C GLY A 17 -8.80 -33.94 -16.65
N GLY A 18 -9.42 -34.52 -15.64
CA GLY A 18 -9.92 -33.80 -14.45
C GLY A 18 -8.79 -33.20 -13.63
N ILE A 19 -7.71 -33.93 -13.39
CA ILE A 19 -6.52 -33.44 -12.67
C ILE A 19 -5.85 -32.31 -13.45
N MET A 20 -5.70 -32.47 -14.76
CA MET A 20 -5.09 -31.41 -15.60
C MET A 20 -5.92 -30.15 -15.62
N LEU A 21 -7.24 -30.23 -15.65
CA LEU A 21 -8.16 -29.12 -15.61
C LEU A 21 -8.09 -28.39 -14.25
N LEU A 22 -7.93 -29.13 -13.16
CA LEU A 22 -7.76 -28.59 -11.83
C LEU A 22 -6.42 -27.84 -11.67
N PHE A 23 -5.33 -28.35 -12.24
CA PHE A 23 -4.04 -27.65 -12.29
C PHE A 23 -4.11 -26.35 -13.08
N ILE A 24 -4.79 -26.36 -14.23
CA ILE A 24 -4.98 -25.16 -15.06
C ILE A 24 -5.81 -24.13 -14.28
N ALA A 25 -6.89 -24.53 -13.61
CA ALA A 25 -7.70 -23.64 -12.79
C ALA A 25 -6.90 -23.02 -11.63
N MET A 26 -6.07 -23.82 -10.94
CA MET A 26 -5.17 -23.31 -9.90
C MET A 26 -4.14 -22.31 -10.44
N ALA A 27 -3.59 -22.57 -11.63
CA ALA A 27 -2.65 -21.65 -12.26
C ALA A 27 -3.31 -20.28 -12.57
N PHE A 28 -4.54 -20.27 -13.07
CA PHE A 28 -5.27 -19.03 -13.31
C PHE A 28 -5.54 -18.25 -12.04
N ILE A 29 -5.90 -18.89 -10.93
CA ILE A 29 -6.12 -18.23 -9.64
C ILE A 29 -4.82 -17.64 -9.07
N ALA A 30 -3.69 -18.32 -9.27
CA ALA A 30 -2.38 -17.81 -8.83
C ALA A 30 -1.93 -16.58 -9.63
N PHE A 31 -2.21 -16.56 -10.94
CA PHE A 31 -1.87 -15.42 -11.80
C PHE A 31 -2.72 -14.17 -11.53
N ASP A 32 -3.99 -14.34 -11.15
CA ASP A 32 -4.90 -13.23 -10.93
C ASP A 32 -4.57 -12.42 -9.66
N ARG A 33 -3.99 -13.08 -8.65
CA ARG A 33 -3.61 -12.43 -7.38
C ARG A 33 -2.32 -11.61 -7.45
N THR A 34 -1.38 -11.99 -8.31
CA THR A 34 -0.11 -11.26 -8.42
C THR A 34 -0.25 -9.93 -9.18
N GLY A 35 -1.17 -9.83 -10.12
CA GLY A 35 -1.35 -8.63 -10.93
C GLY A 35 -1.98 -7.46 -10.18
N THR A 36 -2.92 -7.73 -9.28
CA THR A 36 -3.58 -6.68 -8.48
C THR A 36 -2.66 -6.10 -7.41
N ASP A 37 -1.88 -6.93 -6.74
CA ASP A 37 -0.95 -6.49 -5.70
C ASP A 37 0.18 -5.60 -6.25
N ASP A 38 0.68 -5.93 -7.43
CA ASP A 38 1.73 -5.13 -8.09
C ASP A 38 1.19 -3.78 -8.59
N PHE A 39 -0.03 -3.75 -9.12
CA PHE A 39 -0.67 -2.51 -9.54
C PHE A 39 -0.97 -1.60 -8.35
N ASP A 40 -1.51 -2.13 -7.27
CA ASP A 40 -1.82 -1.38 -6.05
C ASP A 40 -0.55 -0.83 -5.40
N ARG A 41 0.54 -1.59 -5.42
CA ARG A 41 1.86 -1.14 -4.98
C ARG A 41 2.36 0.03 -5.82
N ALA A 42 2.35 -0.10 -7.15
CA ALA A 42 2.81 0.93 -8.06
C ALA A 42 1.97 2.21 -7.91
N ARG A 43 0.66 2.08 -7.80
CA ARG A 43 -0.25 3.21 -7.56
C ARG A 43 0.08 3.92 -6.25
N ARG A 44 0.30 3.17 -5.17
CA ARG A 44 0.64 3.72 -3.85
C ARG A 44 1.97 4.47 -3.88
N GLU A 45 2.98 3.92 -4.55
CA GLU A 45 4.27 4.59 -4.72
C GLU A 45 4.13 5.93 -5.45
N VAL A 46 3.34 5.99 -6.52
CA VAL A 46 3.05 7.23 -7.26
C VAL A 46 2.35 8.26 -6.37
N LEU A 47 1.36 7.84 -5.58
CA LEU A 47 0.65 8.73 -4.66
C LEU A 47 1.57 9.30 -3.58
N LEU A 48 2.39 8.45 -2.97
CA LEU A 48 3.34 8.87 -1.93
C LEU A 48 4.41 9.83 -2.49
N ARG A 49 4.89 9.58 -3.70
CA ARG A 49 5.80 10.49 -4.38
C ARG A 49 5.15 11.85 -4.64
N ARG A 50 3.90 11.85 -5.06
CA ARG A 50 3.14 13.10 -5.26
C ARG A 50 2.94 13.88 -3.96
N ILE A 51 2.73 13.20 -2.84
CA ILE A 51 2.70 13.84 -1.52
C ILE A 51 4.05 14.52 -1.22
N GLY A 52 5.16 13.84 -1.46
CA GLY A 52 6.49 14.39 -1.27
C GLY A 52 6.75 15.62 -2.15
N ASP A 53 6.39 15.57 -3.43
CA ASP A 53 6.54 16.69 -4.37
C ASP A 53 5.70 17.91 -3.95
N GLU A 54 4.48 17.68 -3.46
CA GLU A 54 3.61 18.73 -2.93
C GLU A 54 4.22 19.40 -1.69
N LEU A 55 4.82 18.63 -0.79
CA LEU A 55 5.50 19.17 0.39
C LEU A 55 6.73 20.00 0.02
N LEU A 56 7.52 19.57 -0.96
CA LEU A 56 8.63 20.35 -1.49
C LEU A 56 8.14 21.69 -2.06
N THR A 57 7.07 21.67 -2.84
CA THR A 57 6.47 22.87 -3.41
C THR A 57 6.02 23.83 -2.33
N GLN A 58 5.34 23.33 -1.28
CA GLN A 58 4.85 24.15 -0.18
C GLN A 58 5.97 24.67 0.72
N SER A 59 7.09 23.95 0.84
CA SER A 59 8.28 24.42 1.57
C SER A 59 9.08 25.47 0.83
N GLY A 60 8.76 25.72 -0.46
CA GLY A 60 9.50 26.63 -1.32
C GLY A 60 10.83 26.06 -1.81
N ASP A 61 11.08 24.78 -1.60
CA ASP A 61 12.30 24.12 -2.05
C ASP A 61 12.13 23.56 -3.47
N SER A 62 12.67 24.29 -4.44
CA SER A 62 12.66 23.88 -5.85
C SER A 62 13.91 23.08 -6.27
N ARG A 63 14.86 22.87 -5.36
CA ARG A 63 16.13 22.20 -5.65
C ARG A 63 16.17 20.76 -5.20
N SER A 64 15.54 20.44 -4.08
CA SER A 64 15.47 19.08 -3.54
C SER A 64 14.53 18.21 -4.36
N ARG A 65 14.77 16.91 -4.28
CA ARG A 65 13.94 15.89 -4.92
C ARG A 65 13.44 14.90 -3.88
N VAL A 66 12.29 14.30 -4.16
CA VAL A 66 11.82 13.15 -3.42
C VAL A 66 12.64 11.93 -3.84
N LEU A 67 13.28 11.28 -2.89
CA LEU A 67 13.99 10.04 -3.13
C LEU A 67 13.00 8.89 -3.43
N PRO A 68 13.44 7.78 -4.02
CA PRO A 68 12.58 6.62 -4.20
C PRO A 68 11.89 6.22 -2.90
N ILE A 69 10.60 5.91 -3.00
CA ILE A 69 9.79 5.50 -1.85
C ILE A 69 10.29 4.14 -1.36
N GLU A 70 10.62 4.04 -0.09
CA GLU A 70 11.04 2.79 0.53
C GLU A 70 9.88 2.14 1.29
N LYS A 71 9.64 0.87 1.03
CA LYS A 71 8.73 0.06 1.82
C LYS A 71 9.50 -0.53 3.00
N ILE A 72 9.17 -0.07 4.21
CA ILE A 72 9.83 -0.52 5.44
C ILE A 72 9.18 -1.81 5.95
N GLN A 73 7.84 -1.84 5.97
CA GLN A 73 7.04 -3.01 6.35
C GLN A 73 5.85 -3.15 5.40
N GLU A 74 5.01 -4.13 5.60
CA GLU A 74 3.93 -4.47 4.67
C GLU A 74 2.99 -3.29 4.36
N ASN A 75 2.67 -2.47 5.36
CA ASN A 75 1.82 -1.28 5.22
C ASN A 75 2.53 0.01 5.65
N GLU A 76 3.86 -0.02 5.70
CA GLU A 76 4.67 1.11 6.12
C GLU A 76 5.61 1.55 5.01
N TYR A 77 5.51 2.81 4.64
CA TYR A 77 6.30 3.44 3.59
C TYR A 77 7.02 4.66 4.13
N GLN A 78 8.23 4.88 3.66
CA GLN A 78 9.02 6.05 4.04
C GLN A 78 9.23 6.95 2.82
N ILE A 79 8.87 8.22 2.99
CA ILE A 79 9.18 9.29 2.05
C ILE A 79 10.44 9.99 2.56
N ARG A 80 11.48 10.05 1.74
CA ARG A 80 12.72 10.75 2.05
C ARG A 80 12.99 11.82 1.03
N PHE A 81 13.64 12.89 1.47
CA PHE A 81 14.04 14.00 0.64
C PHE A 81 15.56 14.05 0.52
N GLU A 82 16.04 14.61 -0.58
CA GLU A 82 17.47 14.75 -0.83
C GLU A 82 18.15 15.66 0.22
N HIS A 83 17.45 16.70 0.66
CA HIS A 83 17.89 17.62 1.71
C HIS A 83 16.82 17.75 2.79
N GLU A 84 17.21 18.25 3.95
CA GLU A 84 16.28 18.55 5.03
C GLU A 84 15.32 19.66 4.61
N ILE A 85 14.03 19.42 4.77
CA ILE A 85 12.97 20.36 4.43
C ILE A 85 12.26 20.84 5.69
N THR A 86 11.83 22.10 5.66
CA THR A 86 11.01 22.68 6.71
C THR A 86 9.60 22.91 6.17
N PHE A 87 8.61 22.38 6.82
CA PHE A 87 7.20 22.55 6.46
C PHE A 87 6.34 22.82 7.69
N LYS A 88 5.17 23.39 7.46
CA LYS A 88 4.17 23.59 8.52
C LYS A 88 3.35 22.32 8.70
N PRO A 89 3.07 21.87 9.94
CA PRO A 89 2.24 20.68 10.19
C PRO A 89 0.89 20.74 9.49
N ASP A 90 0.22 21.88 9.49
CA ASP A 90 -1.09 22.07 8.83
C ASP A 90 -1.02 21.86 7.31
N SER A 91 0.09 22.24 6.70
CA SER A 91 0.33 22.02 5.27
C SER A 91 0.50 20.53 4.96
N LEU A 92 1.21 19.82 5.81
CA LEU A 92 1.37 18.36 5.70
C LEU A 92 0.02 17.65 5.78
N VAL A 93 -0.77 17.95 6.80
CA VAL A 93 -2.10 17.35 7.00
C VAL A 93 -2.99 17.62 5.79
N SER A 94 -3.06 18.90 5.35
CA SER A 94 -3.90 19.30 4.22
C SER A 94 -3.50 18.63 2.91
N ALA A 95 -2.19 18.52 2.63
CA ALA A 95 -1.69 17.89 1.42
C ALA A 95 -2.04 16.39 1.40
N ILE A 96 -1.81 15.69 2.49
CA ILE A 96 -2.06 14.26 2.58
C ILE A 96 -3.56 13.97 2.52
N GLN A 97 -4.39 14.70 3.25
CA GLN A 97 -5.85 14.54 3.19
C GLN A 97 -6.38 14.73 1.78
N ARG A 98 -5.95 15.78 1.09
CA ARG A 98 -6.39 16.07 -0.28
C ARG A 98 -6.01 14.97 -1.27
N LEU A 99 -4.82 14.43 -1.15
CA LEU A 99 -4.31 13.43 -2.09
C LEU A 99 -4.83 12.02 -1.79
N LEU A 100 -5.06 11.68 -0.52
CA LEU A 100 -5.54 10.36 -0.12
C LEU A 100 -7.07 10.25 -0.05
N VAL A 101 -7.81 11.33 -0.09
CA VAL A 101 -9.28 11.33 0.03
C VAL A 101 -9.96 10.42 -1.00
N ASN A 102 -9.37 10.28 -2.17
CA ASN A 102 -9.89 9.47 -3.26
C ASN A 102 -9.22 8.08 -3.37
N ASP A 103 -8.34 7.73 -2.44
CA ASP A 103 -7.70 6.42 -2.44
C ASP A 103 -8.48 5.44 -1.55
N PRO A 104 -9.14 4.42 -2.14
CA PRO A 104 -9.91 3.45 -1.37
C PRO A 104 -9.05 2.60 -0.42
N LEU A 105 -7.73 2.54 -0.66
CA LEU A 105 -6.78 1.80 0.18
C LEU A 105 -6.27 2.62 1.38
N ALA A 106 -6.55 3.92 1.42
CA ALA A 106 -6.09 4.83 2.46
C ALA A 106 -7.23 5.26 3.38
N SER A 107 -8.04 4.30 3.85
CA SER A 107 -9.16 4.58 4.77
C SER A 107 -8.66 5.01 6.15
N ASP A 108 -7.66 4.31 6.66
CA ASP A 108 -7.05 4.58 7.96
C ASP A 108 -5.52 4.67 7.78
N TYR A 109 -4.91 5.74 8.26
CA TYR A 109 -3.47 5.91 8.16
C TYR A 109 -2.89 6.73 9.30
N VAL A 110 -1.62 6.47 9.58
CA VAL A 110 -0.80 7.21 10.53
C VAL A 110 0.36 7.82 9.78
N VAL A 111 0.62 9.08 10.05
CA VAL A 111 1.77 9.81 9.49
C VAL A 111 2.70 10.22 10.61
N ASN A 112 3.96 9.82 10.52
CA ASN A 112 5.02 10.21 11.43
C ASN A 112 6.09 10.99 10.67
N VAL A 113 6.44 12.14 11.18
CA VAL A 113 7.57 12.93 10.71
C VAL A 113 8.75 12.64 11.63
N LEU A 114 9.84 12.14 11.05
CA LEU A 114 11.03 11.77 11.78
C LEU A 114 12.11 12.85 11.66
N ASN A 115 12.84 13.07 12.74
CA ASN A 115 14.05 13.88 12.71
C ASN A 115 15.16 13.16 11.95
N CYS A 116 15.85 13.88 11.07
CA CYS A 116 16.93 13.32 10.25
C CYS A 116 18.13 12.80 11.08
N GLY A 117 18.37 13.41 12.24
CA GLY A 117 19.56 13.09 13.04
C GLY A 117 19.45 11.84 13.91
N ASN A 118 18.28 11.55 14.47
CA ASN A 118 18.09 10.50 15.48
C ASN A 118 16.87 9.60 15.22
N SER A 119 16.18 9.78 14.10
CA SER A 119 14.96 9.05 13.74
C SER A 119 13.84 9.11 14.79
N SER A 120 13.89 10.06 15.72
CA SER A 120 12.80 10.29 16.67
C SER A 120 11.63 10.97 15.98
N VAL A 121 10.41 10.65 16.44
CA VAL A 121 9.19 11.28 15.90
C VAL A 121 9.15 12.74 16.36
N ALA A 122 9.22 13.66 15.40
CA ALA A 122 9.09 15.09 15.64
C ALA A 122 7.62 15.54 15.65
N TYR A 123 6.81 14.92 14.80
CA TYR A 123 5.38 15.20 14.67
C TYR A 123 4.68 13.96 14.12
N GLY A 124 3.45 13.71 14.57
CA GLY A 124 2.65 12.61 14.06
C GLY A 124 1.16 12.90 14.17
N TYR A 125 0.38 12.30 13.29
CA TYR A 125 -1.06 12.32 13.36
C TYR A 125 -1.65 11.04 12.75
N ALA A 126 -2.88 10.73 13.15
CA ALA A 126 -3.63 9.58 12.66
C ALA A 126 -4.99 10.04 12.14
N ILE A 127 -5.44 9.43 11.05
CA ILE A 127 -6.79 9.62 10.51
C ILE A 127 -7.44 8.26 10.38
N SER A 128 -8.68 8.18 10.85
CA SER A 128 -9.53 7.01 10.72
C SER A 128 -10.82 7.37 9.98
N SER A 129 -11.25 6.49 9.08
CA SER A 129 -12.49 6.67 8.31
C SER A 129 -13.75 6.68 9.19
N ASN A 130 -13.71 6.05 10.36
CA ASN A 130 -14.80 6.00 11.31
C ASN A 130 -14.95 7.26 12.17
N LYS A 131 -13.90 8.10 12.23
CA LYS A 131 -13.88 9.35 12.98
C LYS A 131 -13.26 10.43 12.12
N LYS A 132 -14.05 10.99 11.22
CA LYS A 132 -13.62 12.00 10.26
C LYS A 132 -13.03 13.29 10.87
N ASP A 133 -13.19 13.50 12.18
CA ASP A 133 -12.83 14.75 12.86
C ASP A 133 -11.75 14.63 13.94
N ASP A 134 -11.24 13.43 14.23
CA ASP A 134 -10.19 13.25 15.24
C ASP A 134 -8.79 13.22 14.60
N ILE A 135 -8.20 14.39 14.45
CA ILE A 135 -6.77 14.53 14.22
C ILE A 135 -6.08 14.44 15.58
N ILE A 136 -5.52 13.30 15.90
CA ILE A 136 -4.71 13.13 17.11
C ILE A 136 -3.29 13.56 16.77
N ALA A 137 -2.96 14.81 17.10
CA ALA A 137 -1.59 15.29 17.05
C ALA A 137 -0.82 14.77 18.26
N CYS A 138 0.15 13.91 18.06
CA CYS A 138 1.15 13.61 19.07
C CYS A 138 2.24 14.70 19.06
N ARG A 139 2.34 15.42 20.15
CA ARG A 139 3.45 16.35 20.40
C ARG A 139 4.58 15.65 21.13
#